data_552012dbd0548b88ebaa4a7ef6a77178
#
_entry.id   552012dbd0548b88ebaa4a7ef6a77178
#
_cell.length_a   1.000
_cell.length_b   1.000
_cell.length_c   1.000
_cell.angle_alpha   90.00
_cell.angle_beta   90.00
_cell.angle_gamma   90.00
#
_symmetry.space_group_name_H-M   'P 1'
#
loop_
_entity.id
_entity.type
_entity.pdbx_description
1 polymer ?
#
loop_
_entity_poly.entity_id
_entity_poly.type
_entity_poly.pdbx_seq_one_letter_code
_entity_poly.pdbx_strand_id
1 'polypeptide(L)'
;MFARSLEGLKAAGVNVRDPVQLLYVLKRLGPEIFEEMFGAGESDEAYPRGRIPLVPTDVFEMSRACIESNRPTFQQPKVQRILTGHRILIASTDVHEHAILVISQLLSEAGLEMINLEVEKNPDEVVLAACDNEVDAILISTHNGMALEYAQRLKEEFRNHKAVIPVLMGGVLNQKNEDRALPIDVTENIKELGFYAYARLEGTFSRMLGYQVCAKNRPSGKNGADK
;
A
#
# COMPACT_ATOMS: atom_id res chain seq x y z
N MET A 1 -0.41 -24.46 11.17
CA MET A 1 -0.69 -24.78 9.75
C MET A 1 0.59 -25.16 9.01
N PHE A 2 1.56 -24.28 8.83
CA PHE A 2 2.81 -24.55 8.09
C PHE A 2 3.59 -25.81 8.54
N ALA A 3 3.71 -26.07 9.83
CA ALA A 3 4.39 -27.25 10.34
C ALA A 3 3.72 -28.58 9.93
N ARG A 4 2.37 -28.63 9.91
CA ARG A 4 1.63 -29.82 9.46
C ARG A 4 1.82 -30.07 7.96
N SER A 5 1.87 -29.00 7.15
CA SER A 5 2.13 -29.12 5.71
C SER A 5 3.52 -29.65 5.42
N LEU A 6 4.54 -29.21 6.17
CA LEU A 6 5.91 -29.73 6.04
C LEU A 6 6.02 -31.20 6.48
N GLU A 7 5.33 -31.60 7.54
CA GLU A 7 5.28 -33.01 7.97
C GLU A 7 4.60 -33.90 6.93
N GLY A 8 3.50 -33.45 6.35
CA GLY A 8 2.82 -34.15 5.26
C GLY A 8 3.72 -34.33 4.03
N LEU A 9 4.44 -33.29 3.62
CA LEU A 9 5.39 -33.38 2.51
C LEU A 9 6.55 -34.36 2.82
N LYS A 10 7.09 -34.34 4.03
CA LYS A 10 8.11 -35.31 4.47
C LYS A 10 7.60 -36.73 4.48
N ALA A 11 6.37 -36.97 4.95
CA ALA A 11 5.73 -38.28 4.94
C ALA A 11 5.51 -38.80 3.52
N ALA A 12 5.27 -37.92 2.57
CA ALA A 12 5.19 -38.23 1.13
C ALA A 12 6.56 -38.38 0.44
N GLY A 13 7.66 -38.40 1.20
CA GLY A 13 9.01 -38.60 0.69
C GLY A 13 9.66 -37.37 0.04
N VAL A 14 9.09 -36.21 0.21
CA VAL A 14 9.63 -34.97 -0.37
C VAL A 14 10.77 -34.44 0.51
N ASN A 15 11.93 -34.19 -0.10
CA ASN A 15 13.02 -33.50 0.59
C ASN A 15 12.71 -32.01 0.72
N VAL A 16 12.11 -31.60 1.83
CA VAL A 16 11.72 -30.20 2.10
C VAL A 16 12.91 -29.23 2.26
N ARG A 17 14.15 -29.74 2.27
CA ARG A 17 15.36 -28.92 2.25
C ARG A 17 15.90 -28.68 0.86
N ASP A 18 15.39 -29.39 -0.14
CA ASP A 18 15.70 -29.17 -1.54
C ASP A 18 14.67 -28.18 -2.13
N PRO A 19 15.07 -26.91 -2.42
CA PRO A 19 14.15 -25.90 -2.88
C PRO A 19 13.55 -26.24 -4.25
N VAL A 20 14.26 -26.95 -5.11
CA VAL A 20 13.78 -27.32 -6.44
C VAL A 20 12.68 -28.39 -6.32
N GLN A 21 12.93 -29.40 -5.48
CA GLN A 21 11.95 -30.46 -5.25
C GLN A 21 10.70 -29.92 -4.53
N LEU A 22 10.89 -29.02 -3.55
CA LEU A 22 9.80 -28.37 -2.85
C LEU A 22 8.93 -27.53 -3.80
N LEU A 23 9.55 -26.69 -4.62
CA LEU A 23 8.84 -25.87 -5.61
C LEU A 23 8.10 -26.71 -6.64
N TYR A 24 8.72 -27.81 -7.11
CA TYR A 24 8.09 -28.72 -8.06
C TYR A 24 6.81 -29.33 -7.47
N VAL A 25 6.89 -29.82 -6.24
CA VAL A 25 5.76 -30.44 -5.53
C VAL A 25 4.66 -29.41 -5.26
N LEU A 26 5.01 -28.23 -4.74
CA LEU A 26 4.06 -27.17 -4.49
C LEU A 26 3.35 -26.69 -5.77
N LYS A 27 4.06 -26.64 -6.89
CA LYS A 27 3.48 -26.21 -8.17
C LYS A 27 2.56 -27.29 -8.78
N ARG A 28 2.88 -28.55 -8.63
CA ARG A 28 2.20 -29.65 -9.32
C ARG A 28 1.12 -30.36 -8.48
N LEU A 29 1.36 -30.51 -7.19
CA LEU A 29 0.45 -31.20 -6.27
C LEU A 29 -0.22 -30.26 -5.27
N GLY A 30 0.13 -29.00 -5.29
CA GLY A 30 -0.40 -28.02 -4.35
C GLY A 30 -1.93 -27.98 -4.29
N PRO A 31 -2.67 -28.00 -5.41
CA PRO A 31 -4.14 -28.06 -5.40
C PRO A 31 -4.69 -29.33 -4.73
N GLU A 32 -4.13 -30.50 -5.07
CA GLU A 32 -4.58 -31.79 -4.55
C GLU A 32 -4.25 -31.94 -3.06
N ILE A 33 -3.05 -31.55 -2.65
CA ILE A 33 -2.62 -31.56 -1.24
C ILE A 33 -3.47 -30.59 -0.41
N PHE A 34 -3.84 -29.46 -0.97
CA PHE A 34 -4.70 -28.50 -0.29
C PHE A 34 -6.11 -29.05 -0.07
N GLU A 35 -6.72 -29.66 -1.09
CA GLU A 35 -8.04 -30.30 -0.98
C GLU A 35 -8.01 -31.47 0.03
N GLU A 36 -6.94 -32.28 0.04
CA GLU A 36 -6.80 -33.40 0.97
C GLU A 36 -6.57 -32.94 2.42
N MET A 37 -5.82 -31.85 2.63
CA MET A 37 -5.48 -31.35 3.96
C MET A 37 -6.57 -30.50 4.60
N PHE A 38 -7.37 -29.79 3.81
CA PHE A 38 -8.35 -28.81 4.30
C PHE A 38 -9.80 -29.21 3.99
N GLY A 39 -10.00 -30.35 3.32
CA GLY A 39 -11.29 -30.80 2.83
C GLY A 39 -11.73 -30.06 1.57
N ALA A 40 -12.57 -30.69 0.77
CA ALA A 40 -13.30 -30.01 -0.29
C ALA A 40 -14.35 -29.12 0.37
N GLY A 41 -13.92 -28.00 0.92
CA GLY A 41 -14.84 -26.95 1.38
C GLY A 41 -15.70 -26.51 0.21
N GLU A 42 -16.96 -26.21 0.47
CA GLU A 42 -17.86 -25.62 -0.51
C GLU A 42 -17.08 -24.52 -1.26
N SER A 43 -17.03 -24.65 -2.58
CA SER A 43 -16.26 -23.75 -3.44
C SER A 43 -16.76 -22.33 -3.20
N ASP A 44 -16.08 -21.59 -2.36
CA ASP A 44 -16.26 -20.15 -2.27
C ASP A 44 -15.96 -19.59 -3.66
N GLU A 45 -16.91 -18.92 -4.29
CA GLU A 45 -16.79 -18.35 -5.64
C GLU A 45 -15.55 -17.43 -5.78
N ALA A 46 -14.98 -17.00 -4.65
CA ALA A 46 -13.77 -16.21 -4.58
C ALA A 46 -12.49 -16.92 -5.03
N TYR A 47 -12.49 -18.26 -5.06
CA TYR A 47 -11.30 -19.04 -5.45
C TYR A 47 -11.65 -20.02 -6.57
N PRO A 48 -11.48 -19.63 -7.86
CA PRO A 48 -11.66 -20.57 -8.96
C PRO A 48 -10.68 -21.74 -8.80
N ARG A 49 -11.21 -22.96 -8.97
CA ARG A 49 -10.45 -24.22 -8.88
C ARG A 49 -9.09 -24.11 -9.58
N GLY A 50 -8.03 -24.44 -8.88
CA GLY A 50 -6.65 -24.46 -9.39
C GLY A 50 -5.80 -23.25 -9.02
N ARG A 51 -6.30 -22.26 -8.25
CA ARG A 51 -5.48 -21.19 -7.69
C ARG A 51 -5.38 -21.35 -6.18
N ILE A 52 -4.24 -21.84 -5.70
CA ILE A 52 -3.90 -21.78 -4.28
C ILE A 52 -3.31 -20.41 -4.04
N PRO A 53 -3.91 -19.60 -3.17
CA PRO A 53 -3.26 -18.36 -2.78
C PRO A 53 -1.96 -18.69 -2.04
N LEU A 54 -0.83 -18.29 -2.60
CA LEU A 54 0.48 -18.34 -1.94
C LEU A 54 0.58 -17.33 -0.79
N VAL A 55 -0.43 -16.51 -0.63
CA VAL A 55 -0.52 -15.50 0.42
C VAL A 55 -1.17 -16.13 1.66
N PRO A 56 -0.67 -15.87 2.87
CA PRO A 56 -1.34 -16.27 4.11
C PRO A 56 -2.81 -15.85 4.07
N THR A 57 -3.70 -16.80 4.32
CA THR A 57 -5.16 -16.62 4.25
C THR A 57 -5.65 -15.47 5.12
N ASP A 58 -5.06 -15.30 6.31
CA ASP A 58 -5.36 -14.23 7.25
C ASP A 58 -5.04 -12.83 6.71
N VAL A 59 -3.91 -12.66 6.02
CA VAL A 59 -3.54 -11.38 5.39
C VAL A 59 -4.51 -11.05 4.25
N PHE A 60 -4.90 -12.04 3.45
CA PHE A 60 -5.87 -11.86 2.38
C PHE A 60 -7.26 -11.51 2.94
N GLU A 61 -7.73 -12.23 3.96
CA GLU A 61 -9.01 -11.95 4.61
C GLU A 61 -9.04 -10.57 5.27
N MET A 62 -7.95 -10.15 5.92
CA MET A 62 -7.81 -8.81 6.47
C MET A 62 -7.90 -7.73 5.39
N SER A 63 -7.27 -7.95 4.23
CA SER A 63 -7.31 -7.02 3.10
C SER A 63 -8.72 -6.91 2.55
N ARG A 64 -9.36 -8.05 2.30
CA ARG A 64 -10.72 -8.11 1.82
C ARG A 64 -11.67 -7.42 2.79
N ALA A 65 -11.58 -7.71 4.09
CA ALA A 65 -12.38 -7.05 5.12
C ALA A 65 -12.14 -5.54 5.15
N CYS A 66 -10.88 -5.09 4.99
CA CYS A 66 -10.55 -3.67 4.90
C CYS A 66 -11.19 -3.02 3.67
N ILE A 67 -11.12 -3.65 2.50
CA ILE A 67 -11.76 -3.15 1.28
C ILE A 67 -13.28 -3.10 1.45
N GLU A 68 -13.90 -4.17 1.90
CA GLU A 68 -15.35 -4.28 2.07
C GLU A 68 -15.90 -3.27 3.08
N SER A 69 -15.21 -3.07 4.21
CA SER A 69 -15.63 -2.11 5.24
C SER A 69 -15.53 -0.65 4.79
N ASN A 70 -14.57 -0.32 3.93
CA ASN A 70 -14.36 1.05 3.45
C ASN A 70 -15.11 1.35 2.14
N ARG A 71 -15.39 0.35 1.30
CA ARG A 71 -16.06 0.50 0.01
C ARG A 71 -17.35 1.35 0.07
N PRO A 72 -18.27 1.16 1.03
CA PRO A 72 -19.49 1.98 1.11
C PRO A 72 -19.19 3.47 1.28
N THR A 73 -18.10 3.83 1.97
CA THR A 73 -17.66 5.23 2.13
C THR A 73 -17.20 5.81 0.80
N PHE A 74 -16.38 5.08 0.06
CA PHE A 74 -15.84 5.53 -1.22
C PHE A 74 -16.89 5.52 -2.35
N GLN A 75 -17.92 4.70 -2.26
CA GLN A 75 -19.03 4.68 -3.21
C GLN A 75 -20.08 5.78 -2.98
N GLN A 76 -19.99 6.55 -1.92
CA GLN A 76 -20.91 7.66 -1.69
C GLN A 76 -20.78 8.71 -2.81
N PRO A 77 -21.88 9.18 -3.42
CA PRO A 77 -21.83 10.16 -4.51
C PRO A 77 -21.11 11.46 -4.15
N LYS A 78 -21.17 11.87 -2.88
CA LYS A 78 -20.43 13.04 -2.38
C LYS A 78 -18.92 12.81 -2.42
N VAL A 79 -18.48 11.62 -2.01
CA VAL A 79 -17.08 11.23 -1.98
C VAL A 79 -16.55 11.10 -3.41
N GLN A 80 -17.27 10.39 -4.27
CA GLN A 80 -16.90 10.23 -5.67
C GLN A 80 -16.77 11.57 -6.39
N ARG A 81 -17.70 12.53 -6.18
CA ARG A 81 -17.56 13.89 -6.75
C ARG A 81 -16.30 14.63 -6.30
N ILE A 82 -15.83 14.37 -5.08
CA ILE A 82 -14.60 14.99 -4.55
C ILE A 82 -13.38 14.34 -5.18
N LEU A 83 -13.40 13.02 -5.39
CA LEU A 83 -12.24 12.25 -5.81
C LEU A 83 -12.10 12.16 -7.34
N THR A 84 -13.21 12.10 -8.07
CA THR A 84 -13.19 11.95 -9.53
C THR A 84 -12.43 13.08 -10.22
N GLY A 85 -11.56 12.71 -11.13
CA GLY A 85 -10.73 13.63 -11.90
C GLY A 85 -9.46 14.10 -11.20
N HIS A 86 -9.19 13.57 -10.01
CA HIS A 86 -7.88 13.75 -9.36
C HIS A 86 -6.95 12.58 -9.67
N ARG A 87 -5.66 12.91 -9.73
CA ARG A 87 -4.57 11.98 -10.01
C ARG A 87 -3.71 11.81 -8.78
N ILE A 88 -3.51 10.57 -8.36
CA ILE A 88 -2.76 10.23 -7.16
C ILE A 88 -1.63 9.29 -7.52
N LEU A 89 -0.42 9.62 -7.04
CA LEU A 89 0.72 8.72 -7.10
C LEU A 89 0.80 7.91 -5.81
N ILE A 90 1.03 6.61 -5.93
CA ILE A 90 1.25 5.72 -4.80
C ILE A 90 2.57 4.95 -4.97
N ALA A 91 3.33 4.83 -3.88
CA ALA A 91 4.59 4.11 -3.85
C ALA A 91 4.86 3.48 -2.47
N SER A 92 5.68 2.42 -2.43
CA SER A 92 6.26 1.89 -1.19
C SER A 92 7.76 2.17 -1.11
N THR A 93 8.22 2.45 0.09
CA THR A 93 9.65 2.62 0.40
C THR A 93 10.40 1.29 0.51
N ASP A 94 9.68 0.20 0.55
CA ASP A 94 10.20 -1.16 0.75
C ASP A 94 9.39 -2.20 -0.05
N VAL A 95 9.69 -3.47 0.14
CA VAL A 95 9.09 -4.61 -0.61
C VAL A 95 7.61 -4.90 -0.26
N HIS A 96 7.02 -4.19 0.69
CA HIS A 96 5.66 -4.45 1.17
C HIS A 96 4.62 -3.75 0.27
N GLU A 97 4.08 -4.47 -0.68
CA GLU A 97 3.10 -3.96 -1.64
C GLU A 97 1.63 -4.08 -1.18
N HIS A 98 1.38 -4.83 -0.10
CA HIS A 98 0.02 -5.14 0.34
C HIS A 98 -0.87 -3.90 0.54
N ALA A 99 -0.37 -2.88 1.26
CA ALA A 99 -1.11 -1.65 1.48
C ALA A 99 -1.37 -0.90 0.17
N ILE A 100 -0.41 -0.91 -0.75
CA ILE A 100 -0.56 -0.31 -2.09
C ILE A 100 -1.73 -0.96 -2.84
N LEU A 101 -1.81 -2.28 -2.86
CA LEU A 101 -2.87 -3.01 -3.57
C LEU A 101 -4.26 -2.67 -3.01
N VAL A 102 -4.41 -2.71 -1.67
CA VAL A 102 -5.68 -2.38 -1.00
C VAL A 102 -6.10 -0.94 -1.27
N ILE A 103 -5.19 0.01 -1.11
CA ILE A 103 -5.46 1.44 -1.32
C ILE A 103 -5.78 1.72 -2.79
N SER A 104 -4.98 1.19 -3.71
CA SER A 104 -5.19 1.38 -5.15
C SER A 104 -6.54 0.85 -5.59
N GLN A 105 -6.97 -0.30 -5.12
CA GLN A 105 -8.28 -0.86 -5.44
C GLN A 105 -9.40 0.06 -4.98
N LEU A 106 -9.41 0.49 -3.70
CA LEU A 106 -10.45 1.35 -3.15
C LEU A 106 -10.52 2.72 -3.85
N LEU A 107 -9.38 3.33 -4.13
CA LEU A 107 -9.32 4.64 -4.75
C LEU A 107 -9.70 4.60 -6.23
N SER A 108 -9.30 3.54 -6.95
CA SER A 108 -9.73 3.32 -8.34
C SER A 108 -11.25 3.10 -8.44
N GLU A 109 -11.84 2.32 -7.52
CA GLU A 109 -13.30 2.15 -7.43
C GLU A 109 -14.03 3.48 -7.14
N ALA A 110 -13.37 4.42 -6.49
CA ALA A 110 -13.89 5.76 -6.21
C ALA A 110 -13.71 6.76 -7.38
N GLY A 111 -13.08 6.35 -8.48
CA GLY A 111 -12.90 7.15 -9.69
C GLY A 111 -11.66 8.03 -9.70
N LEU A 112 -10.65 7.76 -8.86
CA LEU A 112 -9.34 8.40 -8.95
C LEU A 112 -8.48 7.77 -10.05
N GLU A 113 -7.69 8.59 -10.69
CA GLU A 113 -6.60 8.12 -11.54
C GLU A 113 -5.39 7.78 -10.68
N MET A 114 -4.98 6.51 -10.70
CA MET A 114 -3.87 6.01 -9.87
C MET A 114 -2.62 5.81 -10.70
N ILE A 115 -1.52 6.41 -10.27
CA ILE A 115 -0.18 6.15 -10.78
C ILE A 115 0.55 5.32 -9.72
N ASN A 116 0.70 4.04 -10.00
CA ASN A 116 1.38 3.11 -9.09
C ASN A 116 2.85 2.98 -9.50
N LEU A 117 3.75 3.47 -8.66
CA LEU A 117 5.19 3.30 -8.85
C LEU A 117 5.72 1.99 -8.27
N GLU A 118 4.83 1.19 -7.66
CA GLU A 118 5.19 -0.08 -7.04
C GLU A 118 6.05 0.08 -5.77
N VAL A 119 6.99 -0.86 -5.55
CA VAL A 119 7.79 -1.00 -4.33
C VAL A 119 9.20 -0.44 -4.49
N GLU A 120 9.91 -0.28 -3.36
CA GLU A 120 11.33 0.11 -3.29
C GLU A 120 11.65 1.43 -4.01
N LYS A 121 10.78 2.43 -3.90
CA LYS A 121 10.98 3.73 -4.55
C LYS A 121 11.74 4.71 -3.69
N ASN A 122 12.77 5.30 -4.29
CA ASN A 122 13.53 6.37 -3.67
C ASN A 122 12.79 7.71 -3.75
N PRO A 123 13.09 8.68 -2.87
CA PRO A 123 12.45 9.99 -2.87
C PRO A 123 12.55 10.76 -4.18
N ASP A 124 13.70 10.70 -4.86
CA ASP A 124 13.94 11.34 -6.15
C ASP A 124 13.04 10.78 -7.26
N GLU A 125 12.92 9.45 -7.35
CA GLU A 125 12.02 8.78 -8.30
C GLU A 125 10.56 9.21 -8.08
N VAL A 126 10.14 9.27 -6.80
CA VAL A 126 8.78 9.65 -6.43
C VAL A 126 8.48 11.11 -6.80
N VAL A 127 9.37 12.04 -6.47
CA VAL A 127 9.14 13.46 -6.77
C VAL A 127 9.18 13.73 -8.26
N LEU A 128 10.11 13.12 -8.99
CA LEU A 128 10.20 13.25 -10.44
C LEU A 128 8.92 12.74 -11.11
N ALA A 129 8.51 11.51 -10.78
CA ALA A 129 7.29 10.93 -11.34
C ALA A 129 6.04 11.74 -10.98
N ALA A 130 5.97 12.30 -9.78
CA ALA A 130 4.86 13.13 -9.35
C ALA A 130 4.78 14.46 -10.14
N CYS A 131 5.92 15.06 -10.43
CA CYS A 131 6.00 16.26 -11.27
C CYS A 131 5.64 15.97 -12.73
N ASP A 132 6.21 14.91 -13.31
CA ASP A 132 6.01 14.54 -14.71
C ASP A 132 4.55 14.17 -15.01
N ASN A 133 3.84 13.63 -14.03
CA ASN A 133 2.45 13.22 -14.16
C ASN A 133 1.45 14.24 -13.60
N GLU A 134 1.91 15.39 -13.11
CA GLU A 134 1.07 16.46 -12.57
C GLU A 134 0.05 15.97 -11.53
N VAL A 135 0.52 15.17 -10.54
CA VAL A 135 -0.37 14.56 -9.55
C VAL A 135 -0.87 15.55 -8.50
N ASP A 136 -2.08 15.33 -8.02
CA ASP A 136 -2.71 16.14 -6.97
C ASP A 136 -2.23 15.78 -5.56
N ALA A 137 -1.79 14.54 -5.35
CA ALA A 137 -1.24 14.07 -4.08
C ALA A 137 -0.36 12.82 -4.25
N ILE A 138 0.44 12.53 -3.23
CA ILE A 138 1.32 11.36 -3.16
C ILE A 138 0.96 10.56 -1.92
N LEU A 139 0.84 9.24 -2.06
CA LEU A 139 0.69 8.28 -0.98
C LEU A 139 1.97 7.45 -0.85
N ILE A 140 2.55 7.41 0.33
CA ILE A 140 3.75 6.62 0.62
C ILE A 140 3.44 5.59 1.69
N SER A 141 3.67 4.31 1.36
CA SER A 141 3.66 3.20 2.31
C SER A 141 5.07 2.89 2.79
N THR A 142 5.28 2.68 4.09
CA THR A 142 6.59 2.36 4.66
C THR A 142 6.49 1.37 5.82
N HIS A 143 7.45 0.39 5.89
CA HIS A 143 7.52 -0.64 6.94
C HIS A 143 8.96 -0.99 7.33
N ASN A 144 9.96 -0.29 6.80
CA ASN A 144 11.38 -0.69 6.90
C ASN A 144 12.18 -0.05 8.05
N GLY A 145 11.52 0.71 8.93
CA GLY A 145 12.21 1.37 10.05
C GLY A 145 13.03 2.60 9.68
N MET A 146 12.76 3.22 8.52
CA MET A 146 13.48 4.40 7.99
C MET A 146 12.52 5.54 7.62
N ALA A 147 11.33 5.58 8.23
CA ALA A 147 10.27 6.49 7.82
C ALA A 147 10.65 7.97 7.92
N LEU A 148 11.36 8.38 8.98
CA LEU A 148 11.78 9.76 9.16
C LEU A 148 12.89 10.17 8.17
N GLU A 149 13.89 9.33 7.99
CA GLU A 149 14.96 9.58 7.04
C GLU A 149 14.41 9.71 5.61
N TYR A 150 13.50 8.81 5.25
CA TYR A 150 12.83 8.88 3.95
C TYR A 150 12.05 10.19 3.79
N ALA A 151 11.28 10.59 4.80
CA ALA A 151 10.52 11.84 4.78
C ALA A 151 11.43 13.08 4.65
N GLN A 152 12.57 13.10 5.34
CA GLN A 152 13.54 14.18 5.24
C GLN A 152 14.12 14.31 3.84
N ARG A 153 14.54 13.19 3.24
CA ARG A 153 15.03 13.15 1.86
C ARG A 153 13.95 13.55 0.86
N LEU A 154 12.72 13.08 1.05
CA LEU A 154 11.59 13.47 0.20
C LEU A 154 11.34 14.98 0.25
N LYS A 155 11.44 15.60 1.44
CA LYS A 155 11.31 17.05 1.60
C LYS A 155 12.43 17.82 0.89
N GLU A 156 13.64 17.29 0.90
CA GLU A 156 14.78 17.85 0.16
C GLU A 156 14.54 17.81 -1.35
N GLU A 157 14.09 16.66 -1.87
CA GLU A 157 13.76 16.52 -3.29
C GLU A 157 12.64 17.49 -3.72
N PHE A 158 11.62 17.69 -2.91
CA PHE A 158 10.60 18.72 -3.20
C PHE A 158 11.19 20.14 -3.30
N ARG A 159 12.20 20.46 -2.48
CA ARG A 159 12.89 21.76 -2.57
C ARG A 159 13.72 21.86 -3.84
N ASN A 160 14.45 20.80 -4.20
CA ASN A 160 15.28 20.72 -5.41
C ASN A 160 14.42 20.94 -6.67
N HIS A 161 13.25 20.32 -6.73
CA HIS A 161 12.30 20.44 -7.84
C HIS A 161 11.36 21.64 -7.75
N LYS A 162 11.42 22.45 -6.67
CA LYS A 162 10.50 23.57 -6.39
C LYS A 162 9.03 23.15 -6.45
N ALA A 163 8.74 21.89 -6.13
CA ALA A 163 7.42 21.32 -6.16
C ALA A 163 6.73 21.42 -4.79
N VAL A 164 5.41 21.57 -4.80
CA VAL A 164 4.57 21.59 -3.60
C VAL A 164 3.39 20.67 -3.84
N ILE A 165 3.56 19.40 -3.51
CA ILE A 165 2.54 18.37 -3.68
C ILE A 165 2.25 17.78 -2.28
N PRO A 166 0.99 17.64 -1.88
CA PRO A 166 0.63 17.01 -0.62
C PRO A 166 1.10 15.55 -0.55
N VAL A 167 1.72 15.19 0.55
CA VAL A 167 2.19 13.82 0.80
C VAL A 167 1.48 13.24 2.01
N LEU A 168 0.98 12.03 1.85
CA LEU A 168 0.44 11.20 2.91
C LEU A 168 1.34 9.98 3.11
N MET A 169 1.93 9.86 4.28
CA MET A 169 2.74 8.69 4.66
C MET A 169 1.96 7.80 5.61
N GLY A 170 1.97 6.50 5.34
CA GLY A 170 1.28 5.49 6.12
C GLY A 170 2.09 4.21 6.30
N GLY A 171 1.54 3.27 7.08
CA GLY A 171 2.18 2.01 7.43
C GLY A 171 2.83 2.04 8.79
N VAL A 172 4.02 1.47 8.93
CA VAL A 172 4.78 1.45 10.19
C VAL A 172 5.71 2.67 10.23
N LEU A 173 5.22 3.76 10.80
CA LEU A 173 5.93 5.04 10.86
C LEU A 173 6.96 5.04 11.99
N ASN A 174 8.02 4.26 11.83
CA ASN A 174 9.08 4.14 12.80
C ASN A 174 10.46 4.39 12.19
N GLN A 175 11.42 4.67 13.06
CA GLN A 175 12.82 4.91 12.73
C GLN A 175 13.71 4.06 13.63
N LYS A 176 14.62 3.30 13.01
CA LYS A 176 15.67 2.60 13.75
C LYS A 176 16.60 3.63 14.40
N ASN A 177 16.90 3.41 15.69
CA ASN A 177 17.83 4.24 16.45
C ASN A 177 18.95 3.36 16.98
N GLU A 178 20.20 3.77 16.83
CA GLU A 178 21.38 3.00 17.27
C GLU A 178 21.43 2.82 18.79
N ASP A 179 20.87 3.79 19.53
CA ASP A 179 20.88 3.77 20.99
C ASP A 179 19.74 2.93 21.61
N ARG A 180 18.85 2.36 20.80
CA ARG A 180 17.68 1.63 21.28
C ARG A 180 17.52 0.28 20.59
N ALA A 181 17.12 -0.73 21.37
CA ALA A 181 16.86 -2.08 20.84
C ALA A 181 15.64 -2.14 19.90
N LEU A 182 14.67 -1.23 20.06
CA LEU A 182 13.45 -1.17 19.27
C LEU A 182 13.37 0.16 18.51
N PRO A 183 12.83 0.15 17.29
CA PRO A 183 12.54 1.38 16.56
C PRO A 183 11.59 2.30 17.33
N ILE A 184 11.73 3.61 17.15
CA ILE A 184 10.87 4.62 17.76
C ILE A 184 9.79 5.07 16.76
N ASP A 185 8.60 5.39 17.27
CA ASP A 185 7.54 6.03 16.49
C ASP A 185 7.97 7.46 16.12
N VAL A 186 7.85 7.81 14.84
CA VAL A 186 8.26 9.11 14.29
C VAL A 186 7.12 9.84 13.60
N THR A 187 5.89 9.43 13.87
CA THR A 187 4.69 10.01 13.25
C THR A 187 4.65 11.54 13.42
N GLU A 188 4.88 12.05 14.61
CA GLU A 188 4.86 13.50 14.85
C GLU A 188 6.03 14.22 14.16
N ASN A 189 7.22 13.63 14.14
CA ASN A 189 8.36 14.21 13.42
C ASN A 189 8.10 14.35 11.92
N ILE A 190 7.41 13.38 11.32
CA ILE A 190 7.00 13.42 9.91
C ILE A 190 5.98 14.56 9.68
N LYS A 191 5.03 14.75 10.60
CA LYS A 191 4.08 15.87 10.54
C LYS A 191 4.75 17.24 10.66
N GLU A 192 5.77 17.37 11.52
CA GLU A 192 6.59 18.58 11.64
C GLU A 192 7.34 18.94 10.34
N LEU A 193 7.66 17.93 9.53
CA LEU A 193 8.19 18.17 8.18
C LEU A 193 7.15 18.75 7.21
N GLY A 194 5.88 18.78 7.59
CA GLY A 194 4.78 19.29 6.77
C GLY A 194 4.04 18.22 5.98
N PHE A 195 4.30 16.95 6.24
CA PHE A 195 3.60 15.82 5.63
C PHE A 195 2.42 15.36 6.50
N TYR A 196 1.45 14.70 5.90
CA TYR A 196 0.41 13.99 6.63
C TYR A 196 0.94 12.59 6.98
N ALA A 197 0.78 12.16 8.23
CA ALA A 197 1.32 10.88 8.71
C ALA A 197 0.28 10.15 9.56
N TYR A 198 -0.05 8.92 9.19
CA TYR A 198 -1.05 8.09 9.86
C TYR A 198 -0.64 6.61 9.82
N ALA A 199 -0.54 5.99 10.99
CA ALA A 199 -0.23 4.57 11.13
C ALA A 199 -1.41 3.65 10.76
N ARG A 200 -2.63 4.19 10.61
CA ARG A 200 -3.83 3.41 10.31
C ARG A 200 -4.49 3.90 9.03
N LEU A 201 -4.97 2.95 8.25
CA LEU A 201 -5.57 3.20 6.94
C LEU A 201 -6.82 4.09 7.03
N GLU A 202 -7.66 3.91 8.05
CA GLU A 202 -8.87 4.71 8.28
C GLU A 202 -8.57 6.19 8.48
N GLY A 203 -7.49 6.49 9.23
CA GLY A 203 -7.01 7.87 9.39
C GLY A 203 -6.54 8.49 8.08
N THR A 204 -5.87 7.69 7.25
CA THR A 204 -5.41 8.07 5.92
C THR A 204 -6.58 8.45 5.03
N PHE A 205 -7.61 7.62 4.92
CA PHE A 205 -8.77 7.87 4.07
C PHE A 205 -9.58 9.08 4.53
N SER A 206 -9.86 9.20 5.83
CA SER A 206 -10.60 10.34 6.37
C SER A 206 -9.89 11.66 6.07
N ARG A 207 -8.56 11.66 6.10
CA ARG A 207 -7.77 12.87 5.86
C ARG A 207 -7.66 13.23 4.39
N MET A 208 -7.54 12.24 3.51
CA MET A 208 -7.60 12.47 2.06
C MET A 208 -8.89 13.16 1.66
N LEU A 209 -10.03 12.69 2.16
CA LEU A 209 -11.33 13.30 1.91
C LEU A 209 -11.39 14.73 2.46
N GLY A 210 -10.85 14.98 3.64
CA GLY A 210 -10.77 16.31 4.24
C GLY A 210 -9.86 17.27 3.47
N TYR A 211 -8.74 16.79 2.95
CA TYR A 211 -7.80 17.59 2.16
C TYR A 211 -8.43 18.08 0.86
N GLN A 212 -9.14 17.24 0.14
CA GLN A 212 -9.80 17.58 -1.11
C GLN A 212 -10.86 18.69 -0.93
N VAL A 213 -11.55 18.70 0.19
CA VAL A 213 -12.49 19.78 0.54
C VAL A 213 -11.75 21.12 0.69
N CYS A 214 -10.57 21.12 1.31
CA CYS A 214 -9.76 22.34 1.48
C CYS A 214 -9.10 22.82 0.19
N ALA A 215 -8.65 21.89 -0.67
CA ALA A 215 -7.99 22.24 -1.93
C ALA A 215 -8.93 22.92 -2.93
N LYS A 216 -10.18 22.47 -3.00
CA LYS A 216 -11.21 23.09 -3.88
C LYS A 216 -11.58 24.54 -3.45
N ASN A 217 -11.28 24.93 -2.23
CA ASN A 217 -11.55 26.28 -1.71
C ASN A 217 -10.37 27.24 -1.91
N ARG A 218 -9.27 26.82 -2.54
CA ARG A 218 -8.23 27.78 -2.94
C ARG A 218 -8.72 28.53 -4.18
N PRO A 219 -8.78 29.87 -4.14
CA PRO A 219 -9.10 30.62 -5.34
C PRO A 219 -8.05 30.28 -6.40
N SER A 220 -8.49 29.90 -7.58
CA SER A 220 -7.64 29.73 -8.75
C SER A 220 -6.83 31.03 -8.92
N GLY A 221 -5.54 30.98 -8.60
CA GLY A 221 -4.63 32.09 -8.84
C GLY A 221 -4.69 32.39 -10.34
N LYS A 222 -5.33 33.50 -10.70
CA LYS A 222 -5.25 34.05 -12.04
C LYS A 222 -3.77 34.31 -12.30
N ASN A 223 -3.17 33.49 -13.14
CA ASN A 223 -1.93 33.84 -13.79
C ASN A 223 -2.23 35.09 -14.63
N GLY A 224 -1.95 36.23 -14.04
CA GLY A 224 -1.90 37.49 -14.77
C GLY A 224 -0.67 37.46 -15.68
N ALA A 225 -0.84 36.93 -16.87
CA ALA A 225 -0.03 37.32 -17.98
C ALA A 225 -0.63 38.61 -18.52
N ASP A 226 -0.04 39.74 -18.16
CA ASP A 226 -0.16 40.95 -18.97
C ASP A 226 1.02 41.88 -18.71
N LYS A 227 1.69 42.15 -19.84
CA LYS A 227 2.68 43.16 -20.17
C LYS A 227 4.12 42.94 -19.81
#